data_1f8adb11eb2484d9c8c7837681515843
#
_entry.id   1f8adb11eb2484d9c8c7837681515843
#
_cell.length_a   1.000
_cell.length_b   1.000
_cell.length_c   1.000
_cell.angle_alpha   90.00
_cell.angle_beta   90.00
_cell.angle_gamma   90.00
#
_symmetry.space_group_name_H-M   'P 1'
#
loop_
_entity.id
_entity.type
_entity.pdbx_description
1 polymer ?
#
loop_
_entity_poly.entity_id
_entity_poly.type
_entity_poly.pdbx_seq_one_letter_code
_entity_poly.pdbx_strand_id
1 'polypeptide(L)'
;MALKKTKSISHGGKRVSEILEAHERFFSGKEHGVRADLTGADLSGADLSGVNLSGAILQNANLEGADLRRARLAHADLSGTNLRKADLRNTDLTEAILPGANFEEAQASGVEFFRCDLSNTNFRRALLRNANFRLANVNGATFSGADMGVTILRETDLTGADLSGVDLSTTLMPRNYTPRKAEGKSA
;
A
#
# COMPACT_ATOMS: atom_id res chain seq x y z
N MET A 1 -18.67 -7.65 -5.17
CA MET A 1 -18.17 -8.57 -6.22
C MET A 1 -17.57 -9.78 -5.51
N ALA A 2 -17.71 -11.02 -5.99
CA ALA A 2 -17.07 -12.17 -5.33
C ALA A 2 -15.56 -12.14 -5.60
N LEU A 3 -14.73 -12.40 -4.56
CA LEU A 3 -13.28 -12.46 -4.69
C LEU A 3 -12.84 -13.66 -5.53
N LYS A 4 -11.80 -13.48 -6.33
CA LYS A 4 -11.18 -14.55 -7.12
C LYS A 4 -10.19 -15.33 -6.26
N LYS A 5 -10.30 -16.65 -6.22
CA LYS A 5 -9.30 -17.49 -5.52
C LYS A 5 -7.99 -17.56 -6.33
N THR A 6 -6.86 -17.56 -5.66
CA THR A 6 -5.53 -17.60 -6.30
C THR A 6 -5.31 -18.82 -7.21
N LYS A 7 -6.03 -19.92 -6.95
CA LYS A 7 -6.04 -21.13 -7.82
C LYS A 7 -6.65 -20.89 -9.21
N SER A 8 -7.50 -19.86 -9.37
CA SER A 8 -8.13 -19.52 -10.64
C SER A 8 -7.39 -18.43 -11.43
N ILE A 9 -6.33 -17.86 -10.86
CA ILE A 9 -5.53 -16.82 -11.49
C ILE A 9 -4.20 -17.42 -11.95
N SER A 10 -3.79 -17.10 -13.17
CA SER A 10 -2.49 -17.54 -13.72
C SER A 10 -1.61 -16.35 -14.06
N HIS A 11 -0.31 -16.49 -13.83
CA HIS A 11 0.71 -15.52 -14.21
C HIS A 11 1.98 -16.27 -14.63
N GLY A 12 2.62 -15.86 -15.73
CA GLY A 12 3.85 -16.50 -16.22
C GLY A 12 3.71 -18.02 -16.48
N GLY A 13 2.54 -18.48 -16.88
CA GLY A 13 2.26 -19.91 -17.14
C GLY A 13 2.04 -20.77 -15.88
N LYS A 14 2.03 -20.17 -14.69
CA LYS A 14 1.77 -20.85 -13.41
C LYS A 14 0.50 -20.30 -12.75
N ARG A 15 -0.14 -21.09 -11.91
CA ARG A 15 -1.21 -20.58 -11.05
C ARG A 15 -0.60 -19.70 -9.96
N VAL A 16 -1.28 -18.62 -9.60
CA VAL A 16 -0.81 -17.73 -8.52
C VAL A 16 -0.66 -18.51 -7.21
N SER A 17 -1.54 -19.47 -6.92
CA SER A 17 -1.37 -20.35 -5.75
C SER A 17 -0.03 -21.12 -5.73
N GLU A 18 0.44 -21.59 -6.89
CA GLU A 18 1.73 -22.29 -6.99
C GLU A 18 2.92 -21.34 -6.75
N ILE A 19 2.81 -20.10 -7.26
CA ILE A 19 3.81 -19.05 -7.02
C ILE A 19 3.88 -18.72 -5.52
N LEU A 20 2.73 -18.58 -4.86
CA LEU A 20 2.65 -18.30 -3.42
C LEU A 20 3.19 -19.46 -2.57
N GLU A 21 2.89 -20.70 -2.93
CA GLU A 21 3.44 -21.88 -2.26
C GLU A 21 4.97 -21.97 -2.40
N ALA A 22 5.52 -21.64 -3.57
CA ALA A 22 6.96 -21.58 -3.80
C ALA A 22 7.61 -20.46 -2.97
N HIS A 23 6.92 -19.31 -2.84
CA HIS A 23 7.37 -18.19 -2.03
C HIS A 23 7.38 -18.50 -0.53
N GLU A 24 6.37 -19.21 -0.04
CA GLU A 24 6.34 -19.67 1.35
C GLU A 24 7.50 -20.65 1.65
N ARG A 25 7.82 -21.54 0.71
CA ARG A 25 9.02 -22.40 0.81
C ARG A 25 10.30 -21.59 0.85
N PHE A 26 10.42 -20.54 0.02
CA PHE A 26 11.57 -19.64 0.00
C PHE A 26 11.79 -18.99 1.38
N PHE A 27 10.75 -18.45 1.98
CA PHE A 27 10.82 -17.84 3.30
C PHE A 27 11.13 -18.84 4.43
N SER A 28 10.69 -20.08 4.27
CA SER A 28 10.92 -21.15 5.25
C SER A 28 12.26 -21.85 5.07
N GLY A 29 13.10 -21.41 4.12
CA GLY A 29 14.39 -22.06 3.81
C GLY A 29 14.25 -23.50 3.30
N LYS A 30 13.09 -23.87 2.74
CA LYS A 30 12.82 -25.20 2.20
C LYS A 30 13.31 -25.32 0.77
N GLU A 31 13.64 -26.57 0.37
CA GLU A 31 14.03 -26.89 -1.01
C GLU A 31 12.96 -26.40 -2.02
N HIS A 32 13.42 -26.01 -3.21
CA HIS A 32 12.60 -25.51 -4.30
C HIS A 32 11.77 -24.24 -3.94
N GLY A 33 12.17 -23.51 -2.89
CA GLY A 33 11.63 -22.19 -2.58
C GLY A 33 12.06 -21.17 -3.63
N VAL A 34 11.12 -20.37 -4.14
CA VAL A 34 11.38 -19.31 -5.12
C VAL A 34 10.67 -18.05 -4.67
N ARG A 35 11.39 -16.93 -4.67
CA ARG A 35 10.81 -15.61 -4.41
C ARG A 35 9.70 -15.34 -5.43
N ALA A 36 8.52 -14.91 -4.96
CA ALA A 36 7.42 -14.59 -5.87
C ALA A 36 7.79 -13.40 -6.76
N ASP A 37 7.66 -13.59 -8.07
CA ASP A 37 7.66 -12.54 -9.07
C ASP A 37 6.26 -12.51 -9.70
N LEU A 38 5.55 -11.43 -9.42
CA LEU A 38 4.19 -11.13 -9.87
C LEU A 38 4.19 -9.80 -10.65
N THR A 39 5.31 -9.43 -11.26
CA THR A 39 5.45 -8.23 -12.07
C THR A 39 4.39 -8.20 -13.17
N GLY A 40 3.57 -7.13 -13.20
CA GLY A 40 2.50 -6.96 -14.18
C GLY A 40 1.35 -7.97 -14.08
N ALA A 41 1.28 -8.79 -13.02
CA ALA A 41 0.22 -9.76 -12.84
C ALA A 41 -1.16 -9.09 -12.69
N ASP A 42 -2.20 -9.65 -13.32
CA ASP A 42 -3.57 -9.26 -13.04
C ASP A 42 -4.12 -10.05 -11.85
N LEU A 43 -4.07 -9.41 -10.69
CA LEU A 43 -4.57 -9.89 -9.40
C LEU A 43 -5.85 -9.15 -8.98
N SER A 44 -6.54 -8.50 -9.93
CA SER A 44 -7.75 -7.74 -9.65
C SER A 44 -8.82 -8.60 -8.99
N GLY A 45 -9.31 -8.15 -7.82
CA GLY A 45 -10.30 -8.87 -7.02
C GLY A 45 -9.79 -10.21 -6.46
N ALA A 46 -8.47 -10.44 -6.39
CA ALA A 46 -7.92 -11.67 -5.81
C ALA A 46 -8.11 -11.71 -4.29
N ASP A 47 -8.33 -12.91 -3.74
CA ASP A 47 -8.26 -13.18 -2.31
C ASP A 47 -6.80 -13.50 -1.94
N LEU A 48 -6.13 -12.50 -1.35
CA LEU A 48 -4.77 -12.56 -0.86
C LEU A 48 -4.72 -12.30 0.65
N SER A 49 -5.86 -12.46 1.33
CA SER A 49 -5.95 -12.18 2.77
C SER A 49 -5.03 -13.10 3.57
N GLY A 50 -4.23 -12.49 4.47
CA GLY A 50 -3.27 -13.18 5.33
C GLY A 50 -2.08 -13.82 4.61
N VAL A 51 -1.94 -13.65 3.30
CA VAL A 51 -0.83 -14.22 2.51
C VAL A 51 0.49 -13.56 2.89
N ASN A 52 1.57 -14.33 2.94
CA ASN A 52 2.92 -13.82 3.08
C ASN A 52 3.52 -13.54 1.69
N LEU A 53 3.70 -12.28 1.37
CA LEU A 53 4.36 -11.75 0.17
C LEU A 53 5.56 -10.85 0.55
N SER A 54 6.13 -11.05 1.76
CA SER A 54 7.29 -10.26 2.19
C SER A 54 8.45 -10.41 1.19
N GLY A 55 9.01 -9.27 0.77
CA GLY A 55 10.06 -9.23 -0.23
C GLY A 55 9.65 -9.67 -1.64
N ALA A 56 8.37 -9.96 -1.94
CA ALA A 56 7.91 -10.30 -3.29
C ALA A 56 8.10 -9.13 -4.28
N ILE A 57 8.07 -9.43 -5.57
CA ILE A 57 8.09 -8.45 -6.65
C ILE A 57 6.67 -8.37 -7.23
N LEU A 58 6.05 -7.17 -7.13
CA LEU A 58 4.69 -6.88 -7.61
C LEU A 58 4.67 -5.63 -8.51
N GLN A 59 5.81 -5.26 -9.08
CA GLN A 59 5.92 -4.06 -9.91
C GLN A 59 4.84 -4.03 -10.98
N ASN A 60 4.10 -2.90 -11.08
CA ASN A 60 3.04 -2.70 -12.06
C ASN A 60 1.92 -3.75 -12.03
N ALA A 61 1.79 -4.54 -10.97
CA ALA A 61 0.69 -5.50 -10.83
C ALA A 61 -0.65 -4.77 -10.67
N ASN A 62 -1.72 -5.38 -11.13
CA ASN A 62 -3.07 -4.90 -10.93
C ASN A 62 -3.71 -5.64 -9.74
N LEU A 63 -3.87 -4.95 -8.62
CA LEU A 63 -4.52 -5.42 -7.39
C LEU A 63 -5.86 -4.69 -7.13
N GLU A 64 -6.48 -4.11 -8.18
CA GLU A 64 -7.74 -3.38 -8.01
C GLU A 64 -8.81 -4.25 -7.35
N GLY A 65 -9.35 -3.77 -6.22
CA GLY A 65 -10.39 -4.47 -5.45
C GLY A 65 -9.95 -5.80 -4.84
N ALA A 66 -8.65 -6.11 -4.78
CA ALA A 66 -8.14 -7.30 -4.11
C ALA A 66 -8.33 -7.23 -2.60
N ASP A 67 -8.47 -8.38 -1.96
CA ASP A 67 -8.46 -8.52 -0.50
C ASP A 67 -7.03 -8.85 -0.04
N LEU A 68 -6.40 -7.87 0.60
CA LEU A 68 -5.05 -7.95 1.16
C LEU A 68 -5.06 -7.85 2.69
N ARG A 69 -6.23 -8.00 3.32
CA ARG A 69 -6.34 -7.87 4.78
C ARG A 69 -5.36 -8.78 5.50
N ARG A 70 -4.59 -8.19 6.44
CA ARG A 70 -3.58 -8.90 7.24
C ARG A 70 -2.50 -9.60 6.40
N ALA A 71 -2.37 -9.29 5.12
CA ALA A 71 -1.26 -9.76 4.30
C ALA A 71 0.06 -9.18 4.82
N ARG A 72 1.16 -9.89 4.62
CA ARG A 72 2.51 -9.41 4.90
C ARG A 72 3.20 -9.08 3.60
N LEU A 73 3.56 -7.84 3.42
CA LEU A 73 4.22 -7.27 2.24
C LEU A 73 5.48 -6.49 2.62
N ALA A 74 6.03 -6.75 3.82
CA ALA A 74 7.25 -6.09 4.27
C ALA A 74 8.38 -6.29 3.25
N HIS A 75 9.13 -5.21 2.92
CA HIS A 75 10.19 -5.19 1.93
C HIS A 75 9.77 -5.61 0.49
N ALA A 76 8.49 -5.71 0.19
CA ALA A 76 8.03 -6.01 -1.17
C ALA A 76 8.19 -4.80 -2.09
N ASP A 77 8.37 -5.06 -3.39
CA ASP A 77 8.40 -4.03 -4.41
C ASP A 77 7.04 -3.97 -5.12
N LEU A 78 6.29 -2.91 -4.82
CA LEU A 78 4.98 -2.60 -5.38
C LEU A 78 5.03 -1.32 -6.23
N SER A 79 6.18 -0.99 -6.81
CA SER A 79 6.32 0.21 -7.66
C SER A 79 5.27 0.22 -8.78
N GLY A 80 4.53 1.30 -8.94
CA GLY A 80 3.51 1.47 -9.96
C GLY A 80 2.29 0.54 -9.84
N THR A 81 2.13 -0.18 -8.74
CA THR A 81 1.02 -1.13 -8.53
C THR A 81 -0.33 -0.40 -8.46
N ASN A 82 -1.36 -0.96 -9.10
CA ASN A 82 -2.73 -0.48 -8.96
C ASN A 82 -3.42 -1.17 -7.77
N LEU A 83 -3.59 -0.45 -6.66
CA LEU A 83 -4.28 -0.89 -5.43
C LEU A 83 -5.63 -0.18 -5.25
N ARG A 84 -6.18 0.40 -6.33
CA ARG A 84 -7.45 1.11 -6.28
C ARG A 84 -8.54 0.22 -5.70
N LYS A 85 -9.29 0.74 -4.71
CA LYS A 85 -10.38 0.00 -4.03
C LYS A 85 -9.98 -1.31 -3.34
N ALA A 86 -8.70 -1.61 -3.23
CA ALA A 86 -8.24 -2.80 -2.51
C ALA A 86 -8.52 -2.67 -1.00
N ASP A 87 -8.72 -3.80 -0.35
CA ASP A 87 -8.86 -3.88 1.10
C ASP A 87 -7.54 -4.30 1.73
N LEU A 88 -6.82 -3.32 2.29
CA LEU A 88 -5.52 -3.51 2.94
C LEU A 88 -5.60 -3.41 4.47
N ARG A 89 -6.76 -3.53 5.08
CA ARG A 89 -6.89 -3.33 6.52
C ARG A 89 -5.94 -4.24 7.32
N ASN A 90 -5.10 -3.60 8.16
CA ASN A 90 -4.07 -4.26 8.97
C ASN A 90 -3.01 -5.03 8.15
N THR A 91 -2.74 -4.59 6.94
CA THR A 91 -1.63 -5.10 6.11
C THR A 91 -0.31 -4.53 6.62
N ASP A 92 0.72 -5.36 6.65
CA ASP A 92 2.10 -4.95 6.95
C ASP A 92 2.84 -4.64 5.63
N LEU A 93 3.15 -3.37 5.43
CA LEU A 93 3.94 -2.85 4.30
C LEU A 93 5.29 -2.29 4.77
N THR A 94 5.74 -2.62 5.97
CA THR A 94 6.99 -2.10 6.53
C THR A 94 8.15 -2.19 5.53
N GLU A 95 8.81 -1.05 5.27
CA GLU A 95 9.95 -0.92 4.35
C GLU A 95 9.66 -1.35 2.90
N ALA A 96 8.39 -1.39 2.49
CA ALA A 96 8.02 -1.68 1.12
C ALA A 96 8.32 -0.49 0.18
N ILE A 97 8.50 -0.79 -1.10
CA ILE A 97 8.82 0.15 -2.18
C ILE A 97 7.54 0.35 -3.00
N LEU A 98 6.95 1.55 -2.97
CA LEU A 98 5.62 1.85 -3.55
C LEU A 98 5.60 3.13 -4.42
N PRO A 99 6.71 3.60 -5.01
CA PRO A 99 6.66 4.84 -5.79
C PRO A 99 5.63 4.71 -6.91
N GLY A 100 4.80 5.74 -7.05
CA GLY A 100 3.77 5.81 -8.07
C GLY A 100 2.62 4.82 -7.93
N ALA A 101 2.52 4.10 -6.81
CA ALA A 101 1.39 3.18 -6.57
C ALA A 101 0.07 3.95 -6.43
N ASN A 102 -1.03 3.31 -6.82
CA ASN A 102 -2.36 3.91 -6.78
C ASN A 102 -3.24 3.27 -5.70
N PHE A 103 -3.46 3.98 -4.58
CA PHE A 103 -4.34 3.61 -3.47
C PHE A 103 -5.69 4.35 -3.49
N GLU A 104 -6.09 4.91 -4.63
CA GLU A 104 -7.35 5.65 -4.70
C GLU A 104 -8.54 4.80 -4.21
N GLU A 105 -9.34 5.35 -3.28
CA GLU A 105 -10.47 4.67 -2.67
C GLU A 105 -10.13 3.36 -1.92
N ALA A 106 -8.84 3.06 -1.65
CA ALA A 106 -8.45 1.86 -0.93
C ALA A 106 -8.86 1.93 0.55
N GLN A 107 -9.17 0.78 1.13
CA GLN A 107 -9.39 0.62 2.57
C GLN A 107 -8.06 0.24 3.22
N ALA A 108 -7.34 1.21 3.76
CA ALA A 108 -6.00 1.05 4.32
C ALA A 108 -5.93 1.43 5.81
N SER A 109 -7.02 1.21 6.54
CA SER A 109 -7.03 1.47 7.99
C SER A 109 -6.11 0.50 8.72
N GLY A 110 -5.26 1.05 9.61
CA GLY A 110 -4.31 0.26 10.40
C GLY A 110 -3.16 -0.35 9.59
N VAL A 111 -2.88 0.17 8.40
CA VAL A 111 -1.74 -0.27 7.58
C VAL A 111 -0.43 0.26 8.18
N GLU A 112 0.60 -0.59 8.21
CA GLU A 112 1.95 -0.21 8.56
C GLU A 112 2.72 0.23 7.30
N PHE A 113 2.88 1.56 7.13
CA PHE A 113 3.73 2.18 6.09
C PHE A 113 5.09 2.64 6.66
N PHE A 114 5.54 2.03 7.75
CA PHE A 114 6.79 2.41 8.39
C PHE A 114 7.97 2.28 7.42
N ARG A 115 8.72 3.38 7.23
CA ARG A 115 9.87 3.49 6.32
C ARG A 115 9.61 3.12 4.86
N CYS A 116 8.36 3.17 4.39
CA CYS A 116 8.04 2.94 2.98
C CYS A 116 8.55 4.08 2.09
N ASP A 117 8.89 3.73 0.85
CA ASP A 117 8.95 4.71 -0.22
C ASP A 117 7.57 4.83 -0.88
N LEU A 118 6.87 5.91 -0.59
CA LEU A 118 5.53 6.26 -1.10
C LEU A 118 5.60 7.48 -2.02
N SER A 119 6.76 7.75 -2.61
CA SER A 119 6.92 8.89 -3.49
C SER A 119 5.94 8.83 -4.67
N ASN A 120 5.29 9.96 -4.98
CA ASN A 120 4.30 10.10 -6.04
C ASN A 120 3.09 9.14 -5.93
N THR A 121 2.82 8.60 -4.75
CA THR A 121 1.69 7.67 -4.51
C THR A 121 0.36 8.43 -4.46
N ASN A 122 -0.68 7.85 -5.05
CA ASN A 122 -2.03 8.40 -5.03
C ASN A 122 -2.88 7.77 -3.91
N PHE A 123 -3.18 8.54 -2.85
CA PHE A 123 -4.07 8.17 -1.74
C PHE A 123 -5.42 8.92 -1.77
N ARG A 124 -5.84 9.45 -2.91
CA ARG A 124 -7.10 10.17 -2.99
C ARG A 124 -8.25 9.33 -2.48
N ARG A 125 -9.06 9.90 -1.56
CA ARG A 125 -10.23 9.24 -0.96
C ARG A 125 -9.94 7.91 -0.28
N ALA A 126 -8.68 7.57 0.01
CA ALA A 126 -8.33 6.37 0.75
C ALA A 126 -8.76 6.49 2.23
N LEU A 127 -9.12 5.37 2.83
CA LEU A 127 -9.41 5.27 4.26
C LEU A 127 -8.15 4.86 5.01
N LEU A 128 -7.47 5.84 5.65
CA LEU A 128 -6.15 5.68 6.28
C LEU A 128 -6.19 5.77 7.80
N ARG A 129 -7.38 5.66 8.42
CA ARG A 129 -7.48 5.78 9.89
C ARG A 129 -6.54 4.80 10.60
N ASN A 130 -5.82 5.29 11.63
CA ASN A 130 -4.83 4.53 12.40
C ASN A 130 -3.66 3.97 11.56
N ALA A 131 -3.44 4.42 10.32
CA ALA A 131 -2.27 4.02 9.54
C ALA A 131 -1.00 4.65 10.12
N ASN A 132 0.14 3.96 9.98
CA ASN A 132 1.43 4.41 10.49
C ASN A 132 2.37 4.76 9.32
N PHE A 133 2.65 6.05 9.14
CA PHE A 133 3.55 6.56 8.10
C PHE A 133 4.92 7.02 8.67
N ARG A 134 5.26 6.63 9.90
CA ARG A 134 6.55 7.09 10.48
C ARG A 134 7.71 6.77 9.55
N LEU A 135 8.58 7.78 9.34
CA LEU A 135 9.77 7.70 8.50
C LEU A 135 9.48 7.32 7.03
N ALA A 136 8.22 7.34 6.58
CA ALA A 136 7.90 7.11 5.18
C ALA A 136 8.29 8.32 4.31
N ASN A 137 8.72 8.06 3.08
CA ASN A 137 8.91 9.08 2.06
C ASN A 137 7.58 9.30 1.32
N VAL A 138 6.94 10.44 1.53
CA VAL A 138 5.67 10.81 0.90
C VAL A 138 5.81 11.98 -0.10
N ASN A 139 7.01 12.24 -0.60
CA ASN A 139 7.26 13.32 -1.55
C ASN A 139 6.43 13.11 -2.83
N GLY A 140 5.66 14.13 -3.22
CA GLY A 140 4.75 14.05 -4.37
C GLY A 140 3.51 13.20 -4.16
N ALA A 141 3.33 12.59 -2.98
CA ALA A 141 2.10 11.84 -2.68
C ALA A 141 0.89 12.77 -2.56
N THR A 142 -0.29 12.30 -2.98
CA THR A 142 -1.53 13.08 -2.86
C THR A 142 -2.53 12.37 -1.95
N PHE A 143 -3.02 13.09 -0.92
CA PHE A 143 -3.97 12.61 0.08
C PHE A 143 -5.34 13.29 -0.03
N SER A 144 -5.60 14.04 -1.09
CA SER A 144 -6.82 14.83 -1.24
C SER A 144 -8.09 13.97 -1.00
N GLY A 145 -8.89 14.38 -0.02
CA GLY A 145 -10.11 13.68 0.39
C GLY A 145 -9.90 12.36 1.14
N ALA A 146 -8.67 12.02 1.54
CA ALA A 146 -8.40 10.84 2.36
C ALA A 146 -8.90 11.03 3.80
N ASP A 147 -9.39 9.97 4.43
CA ASP A 147 -9.68 9.93 5.86
C ASP A 147 -8.40 9.53 6.63
N MET A 148 -7.75 10.51 7.23
CA MET A 148 -6.50 10.35 7.98
C MET A 148 -6.70 10.45 9.50
N GLY A 149 -7.88 10.20 10.01
CA GLY A 149 -8.15 10.27 11.45
C GLY A 149 -7.23 9.33 12.24
N VAL A 150 -6.59 9.87 13.29
CA VAL A 150 -5.64 9.14 14.18
C VAL A 150 -4.44 8.52 13.45
N THR A 151 -4.16 8.95 12.22
CA THR A 151 -2.99 8.53 11.44
C THR A 151 -1.70 9.04 12.10
N ILE A 152 -0.63 8.27 12.04
CA ILE A 152 0.67 8.63 12.60
C ILE A 152 1.60 9.14 11.49
N LEU A 153 1.89 10.44 11.49
CA LEU A 153 2.83 11.11 10.58
C LEU A 153 4.09 11.61 11.30
N ARG A 154 4.33 11.17 12.53
CA ARG A 154 5.53 11.57 13.28
C ARG A 154 6.79 11.14 12.53
N GLU A 155 7.79 12.05 12.47
CA GLU A 155 9.07 11.81 11.79
C GLU A 155 8.92 11.58 10.26
N THR A 156 7.77 11.97 9.67
CA THR A 156 7.54 11.92 8.23
C THR A 156 7.80 13.30 7.64
N ASP A 157 8.60 13.37 6.58
CA ASP A 157 8.77 14.61 5.83
C ASP A 157 7.57 14.77 4.87
N LEU A 158 6.76 15.80 5.13
CA LEU A 158 5.57 16.12 4.33
C LEU A 158 5.85 17.13 3.22
N THR A 159 7.13 17.47 2.99
CA THR A 159 7.52 18.38 1.91
C THR A 159 7.10 17.77 0.57
N GLY A 160 6.35 18.54 -0.23
CA GLY A 160 5.86 18.08 -1.53
C GLY A 160 4.61 17.18 -1.49
N ALA A 161 4.13 16.76 -0.31
CA ALA A 161 2.86 16.05 -0.20
C ALA A 161 1.65 17.01 -0.37
N ASP A 162 0.61 16.55 -1.08
CA ASP A 162 -0.66 17.26 -1.21
C ASP A 162 -1.66 16.77 -0.15
N LEU A 163 -1.86 17.59 0.89
CA LEU A 163 -2.82 17.36 1.98
C LEU A 163 -4.08 18.25 1.84
N SER A 164 -4.35 18.76 0.64
CA SER A 164 -5.47 19.67 0.42
C SER A 164 -6.82 19.02 0.75
N GLY A 165 -7.61 19.72 1.59
CA GLY A 165 -8.94 19.24 2.00
C GLY A 165 -8.93 18.06 2.97
N VAL A 166 -7.78 17.68 3.54
CA VAL A 166 -7.70 16.62 4.55
C VAL A 166 -7.93 17.19 5.94
N ASP A 167 -8.78 16.55 6.74
CA ASP A 167 -8.92 16.85 8.17
C ASP A 167 -7.78 16.21 8.96
N LEU A 168 -6.87 17.05 9.45
CA LEU A 168 -5.71 16.65 10.24
C LEU A 168 -5.90 16.84 11.74
N SER A 169 -7.10 17.18 12.20
CA SER A 169 -7.38 17.55 13.61
C SER A 169 -7.04 16.46 14.62
N THR A 170 -7.14 15.20 14.22
CA THR A 170 -6.81 14.03 15.08
C THR A 170 -5.54 13.30 14.65
N THR A 171 -4.86 13.78 13.61
CA THR A 171 -3.65 13.18 13.06
C THR A 171 -2.43 13.49 13.93
N LEU A 172 -1.57 12.52 14.18
CA LEU A 172 -0.34 12.72 14.94
C LEU A 172 0.76 13.28 14.04
N MET A 173 0.82 14.60 13.95
CA MET A 173 1.70 15.35 13.04
C MET A 173 3.17 15.34 13.48
N PRO A 174 4.12 15.59 12.56
CA PRO A 174 5.53 15.88 12.89
C PRO A 174 5.64 17.09 13.84
N ARG A 175 6.65 17.09 14.73
CA ARG A 175 6.83 18.16 15.74
C ARG A 175 6.96 19.55 15.13
N ASN A 176 7.51 19.67 13.92
CA ASN A 176 7.78 20.95 13.24
C ASN A 176 6.82 21.21 12.08
N TYR A 177 5.69 20.51 12.03
CA TYR A 177 4.72 20.74 10.97
C TYR A 177 4.03 22.10 11.15
N THR A 178 4.15 22.95 10.16
CA THR A 178 3.36 24.17 10.02
C THR A 178 2.40 24.00 8.84
N PRO A 179 1.06 24.06 9.05
CA PRO A 179 0.11 23.98 7.96
C PRO A 179 0.43 25.07 6.93
N ARG A 180 0.51 24.71 5.64
CA ARG A 180 0.51 25.73 4.59
C ARG A 180 -0.78 26.54 4.75
N LYS A 181 -0.67 27.86 4.93
CA LYS A 181 -1.85 28.74 4.87
C LYS A 181 -2.54 28.45 3.54
N ALA A 182 -3.84 28.14 3.58
CA ALA A 182 -4.63 28.09 2.38
C ALA A 182 -4.39 29.43 1.67
N GLU A 183 -3.80 29.39 0.47
CA GLU A 183 -3.72 30.59 -0.36
C GLU A 183 -5.16 31.03 -0.59
N GLY A 184 -5.51 32.15 0.00
CA GLY A 184 -6.85 32.69 -0.02
C GLY A 184 -7.30 32.83 -1.46
N LYS A 185 -8.45 32.28 -1.79
CA LYS A 185 -9.21 32.73 -2.93
C LYS A 185 -9.45 34.22 -2.68
N SER A 186 -8.67 35.07 -3.35
CA SER A 186 -9.01 36.49 -3.50
C SER A 186 -10.36 36.55 -4.18
N ALA A 187 -11.31 37.20 -3.52
CA ALA A 187 -12.65 37.52 -4.00
C ALA A 187 -12.62 38.31 -5.29
#